data_7b23524c0177be4d02d30604785dd5bc
#
_entry.id   7b23524c0177be4d02d30604785dd5bc
#
_cell.length_a   1.000
_cell.length_b   1.000
_cell.length_c   1.000
_cell.angle_alpha   90.00
_cell.angle_beta   90.00
_cell.angle_gamma   90.00
#
_symmetry.space_group_name_H-M   'P 1'
#
loop_
_entity.id
_entity.type
_entity.pdbx_description
1 polymer ?
#
loop_
_entity_poly.entity_id
_entity_poly.type
_entity_poly.pdbx_seq_one_letter_code
_entity_poly.pdbx_strand_id
1 'polypeptide(L)'
;MTRTPLSGVACSIARATDLFGDAWTALIMRDVLLGLRRFDELAQDLGLSRKVLAARLARLVEEGVLTRERYQTAPPREEYVATEKGRELYPVLLALMAWGDKWYAGSAGPPARIRHDACGHLATPVVACDACREPLTVADTTQLPGPGGRVGPGTQLLGPLIAARGEAVPEPATAPDAGRSGPS
;
A
#
# COMPACT_ATOMS: atom_id res chain seq x y z
N MET A 1 -7.19 17.39 16.93
CA MET A 1 -6.47 16.30 17.62
C MET A 1 -5.11 16.18 16.96
N THR A 2 -4.05 16.44 17.72
CA THR A 2 -2.66 16.26 17.27
C THR A 2 -2.38 14.78 17.21
N ARG A 3 -2.10 14.26 16.01
CA ARG A 3 -1.78 12.86 15.80
C ARG A 3 -0.38 12.56 16.35
N THR A 4 -0.26 11.50 17.14
CA THR A 4 1.05 11.01 17.60
C THR A 4 1.76 10.33 16.41
N PRO A 5 2.96 10.79 16.00
CA PRO A 5 3.70 10.16 14.94
C PRO A 5 4.05 8.71 15.27
N LEU A 6 3.90 7.79 14.31
CA LEU A 6 4.26 6.38 14.47
C LEU A 6 5.71 6.08 14.02
N SER A 7 6.45 7.10 13.61
CA SER A 7 7.85 6.98 13.16
C SER A 7 8.79 6.36 14.19
N GLY A 8 8.47 6.49 15.48
CA GLY A 8 9.22 5.85 16.58
C GLY A 8 8.98 4.36 16.74
N VAL A 9 7.96 3.79 16.12
CA VAL A 9 7.61 2.36 16.22
C VAL A 9 8.45 1.55 15.25
N ALA A 10 9.13 0.50 15.72
CA ALA A 10 9.90 -0.42 14.89
C ALA A 10 8.99 -1.41 14.17
N CYS A 11 8.10 -0.91 13.34
CA CYS A 11 7.11 -1.69 12.62
C CYS A 11 6.85 -1.05 11.24
N SER A 12 7.02 -1.83 10.16
CA SER A 12 6.78 -1.35 8.80
C SER A 12 5.33 -0.98 8.56
N ILE A 13 4.38 -1.70 9.19
CA ILE A 13 2.95 -1.35 9.13
C ILE A 13 2.72 0.02 9.78
N ALA A 14 3.31 0.28 10.95
CA ALA A 14 3.18 1.57 11.62
C ALA A 14 3.71 2.73 10.76
N ARG A 15 4.87 2.55 10.11
CA ARG A 15 5.45 3.56 9.20
C ARG A 15 4.59 3.79 7.97
N ALA A 16 4.05 2.72 7.37
CA ALA A 16 3.14 2.84 6.22
C ALA A 16 1.82 3.51 6.62
N THR A 17 1.22 3.10 7.75
CA THR A 17 -0.03 3.71 8.24
C THR A 17 0.17 5.14 8.71
N ASP A 18 1.39 5.58 8.99
CA ASP A 18 1.68 6.98 9.25
C ASP A 18 1.40 7.86 8.03
N LEU A 19 1.69 7.38 6.83
CA LEU A 19 1.29 8.01 5.57
C LEU A 19 -0.25 8.00 5.40
N PHE A 20 -0.86 6.84 5.62
CA PHE A 20 -2.30 6.64 5.49
C PHE A 20 -3.12 7.16 6.68
N GLY A 21 -2.57 7.88 7.60
CA GLY A 21 -3.13 8.29 8.89
C GLY A 21 -4.51 8.95 8.92
N ASP A 22 -5.18 8.98 7.80
CA ASP A 22 -6.58 9.37 7.63
C ASP A 22 -7.21 8.59 6.47
N ALA A 23 -8.53 8.53 6.48
CA ALA A 23 -9.29 7.80 5.47
C ALA A 23 -9.13 8.37 4.04
N TRP A 24 -8.79 9.63 3.90
CA TRP A 24 -8.77 10.32 2.62
C TRP A 24 -7.54 10.02 1.78
N THR A 25 -6.40 9.74 2.41
CA THR A 25 -5.16 9.46 1.68
C THR A 25 -5.29 8.26 0.76
N ALA A 26 -5.94 7.18 1.22
CA ALA A 26 -6.20 6.01 0.38
C ALA A 26 -7.11 6.34 -0.82
N LEU A 27 -8.15 7.16 -0.61
CA LEU A 27 -9.08 7.57 -1.66
C LEU A 27 -8.42 8.53 -2.67
N ILE A 28 -7.62 9.49 -2.20
CA ILE A 28 -6.83 10.37 -3.08
C ILE A 28 -5.90 9.54 -3.97
N MET A 29 -5.19 8.58 -3.39
CA MET A 29 -4.29 7.72 -4.17
C MET A 29 -5.04 6.83 -5.16
N ARG A 30 -6.21 6.29 -4.78
CA ARG A 30 -7.11 5.59 -5.70
C ARG A 30 -7.42 6.46 -6.92
N ASP A 31 -7.87 7.68 -6.70
CA ASP A 31 -8.32 8.59 -7.75
C ASP A 31 -7.17 8.98 -8.68
N VAL A 32 -6.02 9.35 -8.11
CA VAL A 32 -4.82 9.69 -8.90
C VAL A 32 -4.36 8.51 -9.76
N LEU A 33 -4.33 7.31 -9.20
CA LEU A 33 -3.92 6.09 -9.91
C LEU A 33 -4.93 5.68 -11.00
N LEU A 34 -6.21 6.05 -10.83
CA LEU A 34 -7.27 5.84 -11.83
C LEU A 34 -7.39 6.99 -12.84
N GLY A 35 -6.58 8.05 -12.71
CA GLY A 35 -6.44 9.10 -13.71
C GLY A 35 -7.05 10.46 -13.35
N LEU A 36 -7.68 10.62 -12.17
CA LEU A 36 -8.11 11.93 -11.68
C LEU A 36 -6.90 12.66 -11.09
N ARG A 37 -6.29 13.55 -11.84
CA ARG A 37 -5.00 14.15 -11.49
C ARG A 37 -5.07 15.62 -11.12
N ARG A 38 -6.17 16.31 -11.48
CA ARG A 38 -6.32 17.73 -11.23
C ARG A 38 -6.93 18.00 -9.88
N PHE A 39 -6.50 19.08 -9.25
CA PHE A 39 -7.00 19.47 -7.94
C PHE A 39 -8.53 19.58 -7.87
N ASP A 40 -9.15 20.19 -8.89
CA ASP A 40 -10.58 20.42 -8.89
C ASP A 40 -11.37 19.12 -9.15
N GLU A 41 -10.84 18.19 -9.96
CA GLU A 41 -11.40 16.85 -10.16
C GLU A 41 -11.41 16.05 -8.84
N LEU A 42 -10.27 16.02 -8.15
CA LEU A 42 -10.14 15.37 -6.85
C LEU A 42 -11.05 15.99 -5.78
N ALA A 43 -11.16 17.33 -5.76
CA ALA A 43 -12.04 18.01 -4.81
C ALA A 43 -13.52 17.69 -5.08
N GLN A 44 -13.91 17.60 -6.34
CA GLN A 44 -15.27 17.28 -6.76
C GLN A 44 -15.62 15.82 -6.44
N ASP A 45 -14.76 14.88 -6.81
CA ASP A 45 -15.02 13.45 -6.63
C ASP A 45 -15.09 13.07 -5.14
N LEU A 46 -14.14 13.57 -4.35
CA LEU A 46 -14.05 13.23 -2.92
C LEU A 46 -14.97 14.07 -2.02
N GLY A 47 -15.56 15.15 -2.53
CA GLY A 47 -16.37 16.06 -1.72
C GLY A 47 -15.59 16.77 -0.61
N LEU A 48 -14.26 16.88 -0.74
CA LEU A 48 -13.39 17.48 0.26
C LEU A 48 -13.33 19.00 0.14
N SER A 49 -13.22 19.67 1.29
CA SER A 49 -12.90 21.09 1.27
C SER A 49 -11.51 21.31 0.66
N ARG A 50 -11.34 22.41 -0.10
CA ARG A 50 -10.06 22.77 -0.74
C ARG A 50 -8.89 22.78 0.25
N LYS A 51 -9.11 23.24 1.48
CA LYS A 51 -8.10 23.30 2.55
C LYS A 51 -7.62 21.89 2.95
N VAL A 52 -8.55 20.96 3.15
CA VAL A 52 -8.23 19.59 3.55
C VAL A 52 -7.49 18.87 2.43
N LEU A 53 -8.01 18.93 1.19
CA LEU A 53 -7.37 18.31 0.03
C LEU A 53 -5.96 18.86 -0.20
N ALA A 54 -5.78 20.19 -0.16
CA ALA A 54 -4.48 20.82 -0.34
C ALA A 54 -3.44 20.33 0.68
N ALA A 55 -3.83 20.22 1.95
CA ALA A 55 -2.95 19.72 3.00
C ALA A 55 -2.55 18.25 2.78
N ARG A 56 -3.48 17.40 2.30
CA ARG A 56 -3.20 15.99 2.02
C ARG A 56 -2.28 15.83 0.81
N LEU A 57 -2.57 16.54 -0.28
CA LEU A 57 -1.75 16.52 -1.48
C LEU A 57 -0.34 17.06 -1.22
N ALA A 58 -0.20 18.13 -0.43
CA ALA A 58 1.10 18.66 -0.03
C ALA A 58 1.93 17.61 0.71
N ARG A 59 1.32 16.89 1.66
CA ARG A 59 1.99 15.82 2.39
C ARG A 59 2.40 14.66 1.46
N LEU A 60 1.54 14.24 0.54
CA LEU A 60 1.87 13.16 -0.40
C LEU A 60 3.03 13.54 -1.34
N VAL A 61 3.14 14.83 -1.69
CA VAL A 61 4.29 15.36 -2.45
C VAL A 61 5.54 15.40 -1.59
N GLU A 62 5.45 15.88 -0.34
CA GLU A 62 6.58 15.91 0.62
C GLU A 62 7.12 14.49 0.89
N GLU A 63 6.25 13.51 1.03
CA GLU A 63 6.61 12.10 1.22
C GLU A 63 7.11 11.42 -0.07
N GLY A 64 7.14 12.12 -1.20
CA GLY A 64 7.59 11.61 -2.49
C GLY A 64 6.68 10.51 -3.08
N VAL A 65 5.42 10.48 -2.69
CA VAL A 65 4.39 9.55 -3.23
C VAL A 65 3.74 10.14 -4.47
N LEU A 66 3.54 11.45 -4.48
CA LEU A 66 3.08 12.21 -5.64
C LEU A 66 4.15 13.22 -6.07
N THR A 67 4.11 13.60 -7.32
CA THR A 67 4.80 14.77 -7.86
C THR A 67 3.80 15.71 -8.51
N ARG A 68 4.21 16.97 -8.73
CA ARG A 68 3.43 17.94 -9.51
C ARG A 68 4.05 18.07 -10.89
N GLU A 69 3.23 17.92 -11.90
CA GLU A 69 3.61 18.08 -13.29
C GLU A 69 2.80 19.20 -13.94
N ARG A 70 3.49 20.06 -14.68
CA ARG A 70 2.82 21.16 -15.39
C ARG A 70 2.21 20.64 -16.68
N TYR A 71 0.89 20.75 -16.81
CA TYR A 71 0.18 20.38 -18.04
C TYR A 71 -0.24 21.58 -18.90
N GLN A 72 -0.16 22.81 -18.34
CA GLN A 72 -0.48 24.05 -19.04
C GLN A 72 0.47 25.17 -18.61
N THR A 73 0.97 25.97 -19.58
CA THR A 73 1.93 27.04 -19.33
C THR A 73 1.31 28.42 -19.09
N ALA A 74 0.19 28.71 -19.76
CA ALA A 74 -0.48 30.00 -19.66
C ALA A 74 -2.02 29.87 -19.59
N PRO A 75 -2.69 30.14 -18.44
CA PRO A 75 -2.05 30.32 -17.14
C PRO A 75 -1.39 29.01 -16.64
N PRO A 76 -0.36 29.07 -15.77
CA PRO A 76 0.28 27.86 -15.27
C PRO A 76 -0.71 26.96 -14.52
N ARG A 77 -0.80 25.70 -14.93
CA ARG A 77 -1.61 24.69 -14.22
C ARG A 77 -0.81 23.41 -14.03
N GLU A 78 -0.99 22.81 -12.86
CA GLU A 78 -0.31 21.59 -12.46
C GLU A 78 -1.29 20.47 -12.17
N GLU A 79 -0.88 19.24 -12.40
CA GLU A 79 -1.57 18.03 -12.01
C GLU A 79 -0.70 17.19 -11.07
N TYR A 80 -1.33 16.27 -10.33
CA TYR A 80 -0.68 15.36 -9.41
C TYR A 80 -0.47 14.01 -10.08
N VAL A 81 0.77 13.54 -10.11
CA VAL A 81 1.15 12.28 -10.75
C VAL A 81 1.79 11.35 -9.72
N ALA A 82 1.42 10.09 -9.72
CA ALA A 82 2.02 9.10 -8.84
C ALA A 82 3.46 8.83 -9.26
N THR A 83 4.40 8.95 -8.32
CA THR A 83 5.79 8.50 -8.47
C THR A 83 5.85 6.97 -8.53
N GLU A 84 7.03 6.38 -8.69
CA GLU A 84 7.21 4.93 -8.54
C GLU A 84 6.72 4.46 -7.16
N LYS A 85 7.17 5.10 -6.08
CA LYS A 85 6.71 4.86 -4.71
C LYS A 85 5.17 4.95 -4.59
N GLY A 86 4.56 5.90 -5.29
CA GLY A 86 3.10 6.05 -5.32
C GLY A 86 2.40 4.93 -6.07
N ARG A 87 2.96 4.47 -7.19
CA ARG A 87 2.41 3.35 -7.97
C ARG A 87 2.49 2.02 -7.22
N GLU A 88 3.53 1.80 -6.43
CA GLU A 88 3.68 0.61 -5.58
C GLU A 88 2.62 0.52 -4.47
N LEU A 89 1.86 1.59 -4.18
CA LEU A 89 0.69 1.52 -3.31
C LEU A 89 -0.53 0.85 -3.96
N TYR A 90 -0.55 0.70 -5.28
CA TYR A 90 -1.71 0.13 -5.96
C TYR A 90 -2.06 -1.29 -5.48
N PRO A 91 -1.14 -2.25 -5.35
CA PRO A 91 -1.43 -3.56 -4.77
C PRO A 91 -1.98 -3.50 -3.33
N VAL A 92 -1.54 -2.54 -2.52
CA VAL A 92 -2.06 -2.34 -1.16
C VAL A 92 -3.53 -1.89 -1.21
N LEU A 93 -3.86 -0.95 -2.11
CA LEU A 93 -5.24 -0.51 -2.30
C LEU A 93 -6.13 -1.63 -2.84
N LEU A 94 -5.60 -2.49 -3.73
CA LEU A 94 -6.30 -3.66 -4.23
C LEU A 94 -6.59 -4.67 -3.12
N ALA A 95 -5.66 -4.91 -2.19
CA ALA A 95 -5.88 -5.77 -1.04
C ALA A 95 -6.95 -5.20 -0.10
N LEU A 96 -6.93 -3.88 0.15
CA LEU A 96 -7.97 -3.18 0.90
C LEU A 96 -9.35 -3.29 0.22
N MET A 97 -9.38 -3.13 -1.10
CA MET A 97 -10.61 -3.27 -1.88
C MET A 97 -11.16 -4.69 -1.78
N ALA A 98 -10.35 -5.71 -1.99
CA ALA A 98 -10.79 -7.11 -1.89
C ALA A 98 -11.36 -7.45 -0.50
N TRP A 99 -10.73 -6.92 0.55
CA TRP A 99 -11.23 -7.08 1.92
C TRP A 99 -12.55 -6.31 2.14
N GLY A 100 -12.64 -5.09 1.65
CA GLY A 100 -13.86 -4.26 1.71
C GLY A 100 -15.02 -4.89 0.96
N ASP A 101 -14.80 -5.39 -0.25
CA ASP A 101 -15.81 -6.08 -1.06
C ASP A 101 -16.33 -7.33 -0.37
N LYS A 102 -15.46 -8.10 0.27
CA LYS A 102 -15.86 -9.31 0.99
C LYS A 102 -16.77 -9.02 2.18
N TRP A 103 -16.51 -7.94 2.92
CA TRP A 103 -17.15 -7.72 4.23
C TRP A 103 -18.18 -6.59 4.25
N TYR A 104 -18.13 -5.66 3.29
CA TYR A 104 -18.93 -4.43 3.29
C TYR A 104 -19.71 -4.16 1.99
N ALA A 105 -19.59 -4.99 0.96
CA ALA A 105 -20.30 -4.76 -0.30
C ALA A 105 -21.83 -4.92 -0.20
N GLY A 106 -22.32 -5.61 0.84
CA GLY A 106 -23.74 -5.86 1.03
C GLY A 106 -24.36 -6.74 -0.08
N SER A 107 -25.67 -6.72 -0.17
CA SER A 107 -26.43 -7.53 -1.15
C SER A 107 -26.29 -7.04 -2.60
N ALA A 108 -25.90 -5.78 -2.80
CA ALA A 108 -25.68 -5.22 -4.15
C ALA A 108 -24.36 -5.70 -4.80
N GLY A 109 -23.47 -6.28 -4.00
CA GLY A 109 -22.16 -6.70 -4.45
C GLY A 109 -21.14 -5.55 -4.55
N PRO A 110 -19.92 -5.84 -5.02
CA PRO A 110 -18.84 -4.86 -5.09
C PRO A 110 -19.17 -3.73 -6.08
N PRO A 111 -18.84 -2.47 -5.73
CA PRO A 111 -19.13 -1.31 -6.58
C PRO A 111 -18.28 -1.25 -7.85
N ALA A 112 -17.13 -1.94 -7.87
CA ALA A 112 -16.23 -2.02 -9.02
C ALA A 112 -15.59 -3.40 -9.10
N ARG A 113 -15.16 -3.79 -10.30
CA ARG A 113 -14.43 -5.05 -10.53
C ARG A 113 -13.12 -4.73 -11.24
N ILE A 114 -12.12 -5.56 -11.00
CA ILE A 114 -10.83 -5.46 -11.66
C ILE A 114 -10.72 -6.50 -12.76
N ARG A 115 -10.32 -6.07 -13.95
CA ARG A 115 -9.88 -6.96 -15.01
C ARG A 115 -8.35 -6.93 -15.06
N HIS A 116 -7.74 -8.09 -15.08
CA HIS A 116 -6.30 -8.19 -15.33
C HIS A 116 -6.07 -8.19 -16.85
N ASP A 117 -5.53 -7.10 -17.37
CA ASP A 117 -5.45 -6.87 -18.82
C ASP A 117 -4.57 -7.91 -19.56
N ALA A 118 -3.54 -8.43 -18.90
CA ALA A 118 -2.67 -9.44 -19.50
C ALA A 118 -3.38 -10.76 -19.83
N CYS A 119 -4.41 -11.16 -19.06
CA CYS A 119 -5.16 -12.40 -19.31
C CYS A 119 -6.65 -12.17 -19.60
N GLY A 120 -7.14 -10.92 -19.46
CA GLY A 120 -8.52 -10.54 -19.75
C GLY A 120 -9.56 -10.97 -18.69
N HIS A 121 -9.16 -11.69 -17.63
CA HIS A 121 -10.09 -12.20 -16.63
C HIS A 121 -10.40 -11.15 -15.54
N LEU A 122 -11.59 -11.24 -14.95
CA LEU A 122 -11.92 -10.55 -13.72
C LEU A 122 -11.10 -11.17 -12.59
N ALA A 123 -10.35 -10.34 -11.88
CA ALA A 123 -9.44 -10.78 -10.83
C ALA A 123 -9.94 -10.38 -9.45
N THR A 124 -9.77 -11.29 -8.49
CA THR A 124 -9.80 -10.95 -7.07
C THR A 124 -8.36 -10.82 -6.59
N PRO A 125 -7.95 -9.64 -6.10
CA PRO A 125 -6.59 -9.45 -5.60
C PRO A 125 -6.29 -10.35 -4.41
N VAL A 126 -5.12 -10.99 -4.42
CA VAL A 126 -4.62 -11.84 -3.33
C VAL A 126 -3.19 -11.45 -2.98
N VAL A 127 -2.83 -11.56 -1.70
CA VAL A 127 -1.44 -11.47 -1.25
C VAL A 127 -0.89 -12.88 -1.21
N ALA A 128 0.16 -13.15 -1.97
CA ALA A 128 0.71 -14.48 -2.18
C ALA A 128 2.22 -14.52 -1.91
N CYS A 129 2.73 -15.70 -1.57
CA CYS A 129 4.15 -15.96 -1.46
C CYS A 129 4.83 -15.78 -2.84
N ASP A 130 5.95 -15.10 -2.88
CA ASP A 130 6.72 -14.87 -4.11
C ASP A 130 7.41 -16.13 -4.63
N ALA A 131 7.66 -17.12 -3.75
CA ALA A 131 8.29 -18.39 -4.09
C ALA A 131 7.27 -19.42 -4.60
N CYS A 132 6.26 -19.79 -3.80
CA CYS A 132 5.31 -20.87 -4.15
C CYS A 132 4.00 -20.36 -4.76
N ARG A 133 3.75 -19.04 -4.76
CA ARG A 133 2.54 -18.38 -5.27
C ARG A 133 1.25 -18.70 -4.50
N GLU A 134 1.31 -19.46 -3.44
CA GLU A 134 0.15 -19.71 -2.58
C GLU A 134 -0.24 -18.45 -1.79
N PRO A 135 -1.53 -18.24 -1.51
CA PRO A 135 -2.00 -17.13 -0.69
C PRO A 135 -1.42 -17.18 0.72
N LEU A 136 -0.97 -16.04 1.23
CA LEU A 136 -0.48 -15.92 2.60
C LEU A 136 -1.65 -15.75 3.57
N THR A 137 -1.71 -16.58 4.61
CA THR A 137 -2.72 -16.52 5.66
C THR A 137 -2.08 -16.44 7.05
N VAL A 138 -2.87 -16.08 8.07
CA VAL A 138 -2.39 -16.07 9.47
C VAL A 138 -2.00 -17.48 9.95
N ALA A 139 -2.63 -18.51 9.37
CA ALA A 139 -2.41 -19.89 9.78
C ALA A 139 -1.10 -20.48 9.26
N ASP A 140 -0.58 -19.97 8.16
CA ASP A 140 0.58 -20.53 7.43
C ASP A 140 1.76 -19.55 7.33
N THR A 141 1.71 -18.43 8.05
CA THR A 141 2.81 -17.46 8.09
C THR A 141 3.35 -17.28 9.51
N THR A 142 4.66 -17.18 9.63
CA THR A 142 5.35 -16.86 10.89
C THR A 142 6.19 -15.59 10.69
N GLN A 143 5.96 -14.59 11.54
CA GLN A 143 6.80 -13.40 11.57
C GLN A 143 8.13 -13.72 12.26
N LEU A 144 9.22 -13.49 11.57
CA LEU A 144 10.59 -13.67 12.05
C LEU A 144 11.25 -12.31 12.36
N PRO A 145 12.26 -12.27 13.26
CA PRO A 145 12.99 -11.04 13.51
C PRO A 145 13.74 -10.57 12.27
N GLY A 146 13.62 -9.29 11.96
CA GLY A 146 14.38 -8.64 10.89
C GLY A 146 15.47 -7.72 11.46
N PRO A 147 16.44 -7.28 10.62
CA PRO A 147 17.58 -6.46 11.06
C PRO A 147 17.17 -5.09 11.63
N GLY A 148 16.00 -4.59 11.28
CA GLY A 148 15.44 -3.33 11.82
C GLY A 148 14.55 -3.53 13.05
N GLY A 149 14.44 -4.77 13.56
CA GLY A 149 13.62 -5.08 14.73
C GLY A 149 14.24 -4.52 16.02
N ARG A 150 13.40 -3.94 16.87
CA ARG A 150 13.79 -3.49 18.22
C ARG A 150 12.60 -3.51 19.16
N VAL A 151 12.87 -3.68 20.44
CA VAL A 151 11.87 -3.53 21.50
C VAL A 151 11.72 -2.04 21.84
N GLY A 152 10.48 -1.56 21.90
CA GLY A 152 10.18 -0.16 22.20
C GLY A 152 8.69 0.14 22.15
N PRO A 153 8.28 1.41 22.13
CA PRO A 153 6.88 1.78 21.96
C PRO A 153 6.23 1.07 20.76
N GLY A 154 5.09 0.43 20.98
CA GLY A 154 4.37 -0.35 19.97
C GLY A 154 4.92 -1.75 19.67
N THR A 155 6.09 -2.14 20.25
CA THR A 155 6.70 -3.47 20.04
C THR A 155 7.21 -4.10 21.34
N GLN A 156 6.80 -3.59 22.51
CA GLN A 156 7.29 -4.07 23.81
C GLN A 156 7.00 -5.55 24.06
N LEU A 157 5.84 -6.04 23.68
CA LEU A 157 5.46 -7.43 23.80
C LEU A 157 5.66 -8.19 22.49
N LEU A 158 5.38 -7.55 21.37
CA LEU A 158 5.50 -8.17 20.06
C LEU A 158 6.94 -8.46 19.67
N GLY A 159 7.89 -7.58 20.01
CA GLY A 159 9.31 -7.79 19.71
C GLY A 159 9.87 -9.08 20.30
N PRO A 160 9.75 -9.32 21.64
CA PRO A 160 10.14 -10.57 22.25
C PRO A 160 9.41 -11.80 21.71
N LEU A 161 8.11 -11.67 21.41
CA LEU A 161 7.32 -12.75 20.81
C LEU A 161 7.84 -13.18 19.44
N ILE A 162 8.20 -12.22 18.58
CA ILE A 162 8.78 -12.49 17.26
C ILE A 162 10.18 -13.10 17.41
N ALA A 163 11.00 -12.60 18.33
CA ALA A 163 12.33 -13.15 18.58
C ALA A 163 12.27 -14.64 19.00
N ALA A 164 11.41 -14.98 19.96
CA ALA A 164 11.22 -16.36 20.40
C ALA A 164 10.73 -17.30 19.27
N ARG A 165 9.92 -16.79 18.35
CA ARG A 165 9.49 -17.58 17.18
C ARG A 165 10.62 -17.78 16.18
N GLY A 166 11.52 -16.81 16.01
CA GLY A 166 12.68 -16.92 15.13
C GLY A 166 13.66 -18.01 15.57
N GLU A 167 13.82 -18.22 16.87
CA GLU A 167 14.66 -19.31 17.42
C GLU A 167 14.06 -20.69 17.16
N ALA A 168 12.76 -20.80 16.99
CA ALA A 168 12.04 -22.08 16.79
C ALA A 168 11.91 -22.50 15.31
N VAL A 169 12.21 -21.62 14.35
CA VAL A 169 12.09 -21.93 12.92
C VAL A 169 13.48 -22.28 12.36
N PRO A 170 13.69 -23.52 11.85
CA PRO A 170 14.93 -23.86 11.15
C PRO A 170 15.12 -22.98 9.91
N GLU A 171 16.37 -22.64 9.59
CA GLU A 171 16.69 -21.92 8.36
C GLU A 171 16.07 -22.64 7.15
N PRO A 172 15.43 -21.91 6.22
CA PRO A 172 14.90 -22.52 5.01
C PRO A 172 16.04 -23.17 4.24
N ALA A 173 15.83 -24.41 3.80
CA ALA A 173 16.76 -25.05 2.88
C ALA A 173 17.01 -24.12 1.70
N THR A 174 18.27 -23.78 1.44
CA THR A 174 18.64 -22.97 0.28
C THR A 174 18.02 -23.57 -0.97
N ALA A 175 17.20 -22.80 -1.67
CA ALA A 175 16.61 -23.25 -2.93
C ALA A 175 17.73 -23.73 -3.86
N PRO A 176 17.57 -24.89 -4.52
CA PRO A 176 18.56 -25.35 -5.49
C PRO A 176 18.69 -24.28 -6.58
N ASP A 177 19.94 -23.91 -6.85
CA ASP A 177 20.31 -22.96 -7.90
C ASP A 177 19.64 -23.41 -9.22
N ALA A 178 18.63 -22.66 -9.67
CA ALA A 178 17.98 -22.89 -10.95
C ALA A 178 18.99 -22.55 -12.04
N GLY A 179 19.76 -23.55 -12.43
CA GLY A 179 20.81 -23.48 -13.43
C GLY A 179 20.33 -22.66 -14.64
N ARG A 180 21.04 -21.59 -14.89
CA ARG A 180 20.94 -20.81 -16.13
C ARG A 180 21.35 -21.72 -17.30
N SER A 181 20.40 -22.41 -17.89
CA SER A 181 20.58 -22.99 -19.22
C SER A 181 20.49 -21.85 -20.24
N GLY A 182 21.65 -21.31 -20.62
CA GLY A 182 21.76 -20.40 -21.75
C GLY A 182 21.43 -21.11 -23.05
N PRO A 183 20.81 -20.45 -24.03
CA PRO A 183 20.60 -21.00 -25.35
C PRO A 183 21.92 -21.04 -26.11
N SER A 184 22.17 -22.20 -26.73
CA SER A 184 23.18 -22.41 -27.80
C SER A 184 22.69 -21.82 -29.10
#